data_c183b070284436ae694cf58dc3a24363
#
_entry.id   c183b070284436ae694cf58dc3a24363
#
_cell.length_a   1.000
_cell.length_b   1.000
_cell.length_c   1.000
_cell.angle_alpha   90.00
_cell.angle_beta   90.00
_cell.angle_gamma   90.00
#
_symmetry.space_group_name_H-M   'P 1'
#
loop_
_entity.id
_entity.type
_entity.pdbx_description
1 polymer ?
#
loop_
_entity_poly.entity_id
_entity_poly.type
_entity_poly.pdbx_seq_one_letter_code
_entity_poly.pdbx_strand_id
1 'polypeptide(L)'
;MSLVTPHDALRRARDHHRGLAAFNVVQLEHAEAYATAAEATGRTVVLQISQNAVRYHGALAPLARAVVEVAQASTAPLVLHLDHADDRALVREALSLGFTSVMFDASALPYDENVASTAEVAAEAHALGVAVEAELGEVGGKDGVHAPGVRTDPAEATEFVAATGVDSLAVAVGSSHAMTERTADLDLERIAALRAALTVPLVLHGSSGVPDSTLTAAVRAGMTKINIATHLNHALTDAVRAYLADHPGVVDPRKYLGAGREAVTDEVMRLLTVIDAV
;
A
#
# COMPACT_ATOMS: atom_id res chain seq x y z
N MET A 1 -14.66 -14.48 -9.35
CA MET A 1 -13.22 -14.09 -9.50
C MET A 1 -12.94 -13.05 -8.45
N SER A 2 -12.05 -13.37 -7.52
CA SER A 2 -11.73 -12.53 -6.36
C SER A 2 -10.68 -11.44 -6.67
N LEU A 3 -9.80 -11.66 -7.65
CA LEU A 3 -8.88 -10.62 -8.12
C LEU A 3 -9.64 -9.59 -8.97
N VAL A 4 -9.58 -8.34 -8.52
CA VAL A 4 -10.23 -7.20 -9.18
C VAL A 4 -9.19 -6.19 -9.66
N THR A 5 -9.55 -5.40 -10.65
CA THR A 5 -8.69 -4.31 -11.10
C THR A 5 -8.70 -3.19 -10.07
N PRO A 6 -7.55 -2.56 -9.77
CA PRO A 6 -7.48 -1.46 -8.82
C PRO A 6 -8.28 -0.25 -9.28
N HIS A 7 -8.41 -0.04 -10.58
CA HIS A 7 -9.11 1.11 -11.15
C HIS A 7 -10.55 1.23 -10.62
N ASP A 8 -11.32 0.13 -10.66
CA ASP A 8 -12.69 0.16 -10.13
C ASP A 8 -12.74 0.29 -8.61
N ALA A 9 -11.81 -0.35 -7.88
CA ALA A 9 -11.73 -0.25 -6.43
C ALA A 9 -11.37 1.17 -5.97
N LEU A 10 -10.35 1.78 -6.59
CA LEU A 10 -9.89 3.14 -6.29
C LEU A 10 -10.95 4.19 -6.67
N ARG A 11 -11.59 4.04 -7.84
CA ARG A 11 -12.66 4.93 -8.25
C ARG A 11 -13.84 4.89 -7.28
N ARG A 12 -14.32 3.70 -6.92
CA ARG A 12 -15.40 3.55 -5.93
C ARG A 12 -15.02 4.15 -4.57
N ALA A 13 -13.82 3.89 -4.09
CA ALA A 13 -13.34 4.46 -2.84
C ALA A 13 -13.34 5.99 -2.88
N ARG A 14 -12.80 6.57 -3.96
CA ARG A 14 -12.76 8.01 -4.21
C ARG A 14 -14.16 8.63 -4.27
N ASP A 15 -15.07 8.03 -5.04
CA ASP A 15 -16.41 8.57 -5.29
C ASP A 15 -17.30 8.51 -4.03
N HIS A 16 -17.04 7.54 -3.14
CA HIS A 16 -17.75 7.39 -1.87
C HIS A 16 -17.01 7.98 -0.67
N HIS A 17 -15.90 8.70 -0.87
CA HIS A 17 -15.06 9.25 0.21
C HIS A 17 -14.64 8.19 1.25
N ARG A 18 -14.27 7.00 0.78
CA ARG A 18 -13.79 5.88 1.60
C ARG A 18 -12.33 5.59 1.32
N GLY A 19 -11.62 5.07 2.33
CA GLY A 19 -10.26 4.58 2.15
C GLY A 19 -10.24 3.16 1.57
N LEU A 20 -9.34 2.92 0.61
CA LEU A 20 -8.94 1.59 0.16
C LEU A 20 -7.66 1.19 0.88
N ALA A 21 -7.74 0.21 1.77
CA ALA A 21 -6.58 -0.27 2.50
C ALA A 21 -5.62 -1.05 1.61
N ALA A 22 -4.33 -0.76 1.76
CA ALA A 22 -3.24 -1.50 1.12
C ALA A 22 -2.25 -1.98 2.20
N PHE A 23 -2.11 -3.29 2.31
CA PHE A 23 -1.34 -3.93 3.37
C PHE A 23 -0.16 -4.73 2.80
N ASN A 24 1.04 -4.49 3.35
CA ASN A 24 2.25 -5.16 2.89
C ASN A 24 2.30 -6.62 3.34
N VAL A 25 2.51 -7.50 2.38
CA VAL A 25 2.73 -8.93 2.58
C VAL A 25 4.23 -9.20 2.63
N VAL A 26 4.71 -9.72 3.77
CA VAL A 26 6.10 -10.15 3.96
C VAL A 26 6.18 -11.68 4.02
N GLN A 27 5.13 -12.34 4.51
CA GLN A 27 5.03 -13.80 4.66
C GLN A 27 3.59 -14.25 4.41
N LEU A 28 3.37 -15.55 4.25
CA LEU A 28 2.07 -16.12 3.88
C LEU A 28 0.96 -15.76 4.88
N GLU A 29 1.25 -15.77 6.18
CA GLU A 29 0.31 -15.46 7.24
C GLU A 29 -0.28 -14.04 7.12
N HIS A 30 0.48 -13.09 6.56
CA HIS A 30 -0.06 -11.76 6.25
C HIS A 30 -1.15 -11.84 5.18
N ALA A 31 -0.89 -12.51 4.06
CA ALA A 31 -1.85 -12.63 2.97
C ALA A 31 -3.14 -13.34 3.43
N GLU A 32 -3.01 -14.43 4.20
CA GLU A 32 -4.13 -15.17 4.79
C GLU A 32 -4.95 -14.29 5.75
N ALA A 33 -4.28 -13.53 6.63
CA ALA A 33 -4.95 -12.62 7.56
C ALA A 33 -5.73 -11.53 6.83
N TYR A 34 -5.14 -10.92 5.81
CA TYR A 34 -5.76 -9.85 5.03
C TYR A 34 -6.97 -10.34 4.23
N ALA A 35 -6.85 -11.53 3.62
CA ALA A 35 -7.96 -12.17 2.92
C ALA A 35 -9.11 -12.50 3.89
N THR A 36 -8.81 -13.07 5.05
CA THR A 36 -9.80 -13.39 6.09
C THR A 36 -10.53 -12.13 6.57
N ALA A 37 -9.79 -11.05 6.84
CA ALA A 37 -10.39 -9.78 7.27
C ALA A 37 -11.26 -9.14 6.16
N ALA A 38 -10.81 -9.22 4.90
CA ALA A 38 -11.57 -8.74 3.75
C ALA A 38 -12.89 -9.53 3.59
N GLU A 39 -12.86 -10.85 3.76
CA GLU A 39 -14.05 -11.72 3.73
C GLU A 39 -15.02 -11.40 4.85
N ALA A 40 -14.52 -11.29 6.08
CA ALA A 40 -15.33 -11.00 7.25
C ALA A 40 -16.03 -9.64 7.17
N THR A 41 -15.40 -8.66 6.53
CA THR A 41 -15.92 -7.28 6.41
C THR A 41 -16.61 -6.99 5.09
N GLY A 42 -16.50 -7.86 4.08
CA GLY A 42 -16.99 -7.63 2.74
C GLY A 42 -16.28 -6.48 2.00
N ARG A 43 -15.06 -6.12 2.45
CA ARG A 43 -14.30 -4.97 1.93
C ARG A 43 -13.24 -5.39 0.91
N THR A 44 -12.99 -4.51 -0.05
CA THR A 44 -11.85 -4.66 -0.94
C THR A 44 -10.56 -4.31 -0.20
N VAL A 45 -9.53 -5.14 -0.35
CA VAL A 45 -8.19 -4.92 0.21
C VAL A 45 -7.13 -5.08 -0.88
N VAL A 46 -6.09 -4.26 -0.82
CA VAL A 46 -4.90 -4.39 -1.66
C VAL A 46 -3.85 -5.20 -0.92
N LEU A 47 -3.49 -6.35 -1.48
CA LEU A 47 -2.35 -7.16 -1.06
C LEU A 47 -1.12 -6.67 -1.80
N GLN A 48 -0.17 -6.02 -1.10
CA GLN A 48 0.99 -5.43 -1.75
C GLN A 48 2.29 -6.10 -1.33
N ILE A 49 3.16 -6.37 -2.30
CA ILE A 49 4.50 -6.89 -2.09
C ILE A 49 5.49 -5.79 -2.45
N SER A 50 6.27 -5.31 -1.48
CA SER A 50 7.27 -4.28 -1.71
C SER A 50 8.56 -4.85 -2.29
N GLN A 51 9.31 -4.03 -3.03
CA GLN A 51 10.65 -4.41 -3.49
C GLN A 51 11.57 -4.82 -2.32
N ASN A 52 11.40 -4.25 -1.12
CA ASN A 52 12.13 -4.65 0.08
C ASN A 52 11.79 -6.09 0.51
N ALA A 53 10.52 -6.50 0.40
CA ALA A 53 10.14 -7.89 0.64
C ALA A 53 10.74 -8.83 -0.41
N VAL A 54 10.81 -8.38 -1.67
CA VAL A 54 11.49 -9.14 -2.74
C VAL A 54 12.99 -9.30 -2.44
N ARG A 55 13.67 -8.23 -2.01
CA ARG A 55 15.09 -8.30 -1.60
C ARG A 55 15.29 -9.26 -0.43
N TYR A 56 14.39 -9.27 0.55
CA TYR A 56 14.43 -10.20 1.68
C TYR A 56 14.30 -11.66 1.24
N HIS A 57 13.38 -11.98 0.32
CA HIS A 57 13.16 -13.34 -0.17
C HIS A 57 14.14 -13.77 -1.27
N GLY A 58 14.87 -12.83 -1.87
CA GLY A 58 15.77 -13.07 -2.97
C GLY A 58 15.10 -13.19 -4.36
N ALA A 59 13.75 -13.27 -4.41
CA ALA A 59 12.96 -13.30 -5.65
C ALA A 59 11.49 -12.92 -5.37
N LEU A 60 10.81 -12.36 -6.38
CA LEU A 60 9.39 -12.02 -6.30
C LEU A 60 8.49 -13.27 -6.41
N ALA A 61 8.78 -14.14 -7.37
CA ALA A 61 7.88 -15.21 -7.80
C ALA A 61 7.39 -16.16 -6.68
N PRO A 62 8.20 -16.62 -5.70
CA PRO A 62 7.71 -17.53 -4.67
C PRO A 62 6.60 -16.92 -3.82
N LEU A 63 6.81 -15.71 -3.29
CA LEU A 63 5.80 -15.02 -2.47
C LEU A 63 4.61 -14.58 -3.33
N ALA A 64 4.85 -14.03 -4.51
CA ALA A 64 3.80 -13.59 -5.42
C ALA A 64 2.82 -14.72 -5.78
N ARG A 65 3.33 -15.90 -6.13
CA ARG A 65 2.47 -17.07 -6.45
C ARG A 65 1.64 -17.50 -5.25
N ALA A 66 2.23 -17.54 -4.04
CA ALA A 66 1.48 -17.85 -2.83
C ALA A 66 0.36 -16.84 -2.57
N VAL A 67 0.62 -15.55 -2.74
CA VAL A 67 -0.39 -14.48 -2.57
C VAL A 67 -1.47 -14.54 -3.64
N VAL A 68 -1.12 -14.87 -4.88
CA VAL A 68 -2.10 -15.11 -5.98
C VAL A 68 -3.05 -16.24 -5.61
N GLU A 69 -2.54 -17.38 -5.12
CA GLU A 69 -3.37 -18.51 -4.72
C GLU A 69 -4.31 -18.16 -3.56
N VAL A 70 -3.82 -17.44 -2.54
CA VAL A 70 -4.65 -16.94 -1.44
C VAL A 70 -5.75 -16.01 -1.99
N ALA A 71 -5.38 -15.09 -2.86
CA ALA A 71 -6.33 -14.14 -3.42
C ALA A 71 -7.39 -14.84 -4.30
N GLN A 72 -7.01 -15.85 -5.08
CA GLN A 72 -7.96 -16.61 -5.91
C GLN A 72 -8.91 -17.49 -5.10
N ALA A 73 -8.45 -18.01 -3.97
CA ALA A 73 -9.27 -18.81 -3.06
C ALA A 73 -10.26 -17.95 -2.23
N SER A 74 -10.00 -16.66 -2.09
CA SER A 74 -10.83 -15.75 -1.31
C SER A 74 -12.16 -15.44 -2.00
N THR A 75 -13.21 -15.21 -1.20
CA THR A 75 -14.52 -14.73 -1.67
C THR A 75 -14.59 -13.20 -1.73
N ALA A 76 -13.68 -12.49 -1.07
CA ALA A 76 -13.61 -11.04 -1.08
C ALA A 76 -12.91 -10.51 -2.36
N PRO A 77 -13.23 -9.30 -2.81
CA PRO A 77 -12.50 -8.64 -3.90
C PRO A 77 -11.12 -8.18 -3.41
N LEU A 78 -10.05 -8.71 -4.01
CA LEU A 78 -8.66 -8.40 -3.66
C LEU A 78 -7.93 -7.82 -4.86
N VAL A 79 -7.04 -6.87 -4.60
CA VAL A 79 -6.12 -6.27 -5.58
C VAL A 79 -4.71 -6.76 -5.28
N LEU A 80 -3.97 -7.16 -6.30
CA LEU A 80 -2.57 -7.56 -6.17
C LEU A 80 -1.69 -6.43 -6.70
N HIS A 81 -0.78 -5.92 -5.86
CA HIS A 81 0.01 -4.73 -6.12
C HIS A 81 1.50 -4.93 -5.83
N LEU A 82 2.38 -4.51 -6.76
CA LEU A 82 3.81 -4.36 -6.51
C LEU A 82 4.06 -2.96 -5.94
N ASP A 83 4.73 -2.88 -4.79
CA ASP A 83 4.90 -1.65 -4.02
C ASP A 83 6.36 -1.17 -4.06
N HIS A 84 6.57 0.13 -4.29
CA HIS A 84 7.86 0.79 -4.31
C HIS A 84 8.94 0.09 -5.17
N ALA A 85 8.64 -0.24 -6.42
CA ALA A 85 9.62 -0.78 -7.34
C ALA A 85 10.36 0.37 -8.06
N ASP A 86 11.68 0.44 -7.89
CA ASP A 86 12.60 1.31 -8.64
C ASP A 86 13.27 0.59 -9.81
N ASP A 87 13.10 -0.74 -9.89
CA ASP A 87 13.65 -1.61 -10.94
C ASP A 87 12.56 -1.97 -11.95
N ARG A 88 12.74 -1.54 -13.20
CA ARG A 88 11.85 -1.87 -14.33
C ARG A 88 11.80 -3.37 -14.64
N ALA A 89 12.88 -4.12 -14.37
CA ALA A 89 12.89 -5.56 -14.58
C ALA A 89 11.95 -6.24 -13.56
N LEU A 90 11.93 -5.77 -12.31
CA LEU A 90 11.01 -6.24 -11.28
C LEU A 90 9.55 -5.91 -11.64
N VAL A 91 9.29 -4.71 -12.17
CA VAL A 91 7.95 -4.36 -12.67
C VAL A 91 7.49 -5.36 -13.75
N ARG A 92 8.33 -5.64 -14.76
CA ARG A 92 8.00 -6.62 -15.82
C ARG A 92 7.78 -8.03 -15.27
N GLU A 93 8.55 -8.45 -14.27
CA GLU A 93 8.33 -9.73 -13.59
C GLU A 93 6.95 -9.75 -12.93
N ALA A 94 6.56 -8.69 -12.19
CA ALA A 94 5.25 -8.59 -11.56
C ALA A 94 4.11 -8.65 -12.59
N LEU A 95 4.23 -7.92 -13.70
CA LEU A 95 3.26 -7.98 -14.81
C LEU A 95 3.09 -9.41 -15.33
N SER A 96 4.19 -10.16 -15.48
CA SER A 96 4.17 -11.57 -15.95
C SER A 96 3.57 -12.54 -14.93
N LEU A 97 3.58 -12.18 -13.64
CA LEU A 97 3.02 -12.98 -12.53
C LEU A 97 1.54 -12.68 -12.25
N GLY A 98 0.91 -11.80 -13.03
CA GLY A 98 -0.52 -11.51 -12.92
C GLY A 98 -0.88 -10.43 -11.88
N PHE A 99 0.07 -9.56 -11.53
CA PHE A 99 -0.24 -8.37 -10.74
C PHE A 99 -1.24 -7.49 -11.49
N THR A 100 -2.23 -6.99 -10.78
CA THR A 100 -3.27 -6.12 -11.34
C THR A 100 -2.93 -4.64 -11.20
N SER A 101 -1.91 -4.33 -10.41
CA SER A 101 -1.39 -2.99 -10.17
C SER A 101 0.09 -3.03 -9.83
N VAL A 102 0.82 -2.00 -10.23
CA VAL A 102 2.24 -1.80 -9.88
C VAL A 102 2.49 -0.35 -9.49
N MET A 103 3.38 -0.13 -8.53
CA MET A 103 3.95 1.18 -8.27
C MET A 103 5.38 1.21 -8.84
N PHE A 104 5.64 2.20 -9.69
CA PHE A 104 6.99 2.54 -10.10
C PHE A 104 7.45 3.80 -9.37
N ASP A 105 8.50 3.64 -8.58
CA ASP A 105 8.99 4.69 -7.69
C ASP A 105 10.30 5.26 -8.22
N ALA A 106 10.20 6.27 -9.04
CA ALA A 106 11.32 7.06 -9.54
C ALA A 106 11.48 8.40 -8.80
N SER A 107 10.87 8.56 -7.61
CA SER A 107 10.84 9.82 -6.84
C SER A 107 12.23 10.32 -6.40
N ALA A 108 13.22 9.42 -6.34
CA ALA A 108 14.61 9.77 -6.07
C ALA A 108 15.37 10.37 -7.29
N LEU A 109 14.79 10.29 -8.49
CA LEU A 109 15.38 10.88 -9.69
C LEU A 109 15.00 12.37 -9.81
N PRO A 110 15.78 13.16 -10.58
CA PRO A 110 15.34 14.48 -11.01
C PRO A 110 13.97 14.44 -11.70
N TYR A 111 13.17 15.50 -11.57
CA TYR A 111 11.78 15.55 -12.03
C TYR A 111 11.59 15.05 -13.48
N ASP A 112 12.38 15.58 -14.42
CA ASP A 112 12.28 15.20 -15.84
C ASP A 112 12.59 13.71 -16.10
N GLU A 113 13.54 13.15 -15.34
CA GLU A 113 13.91 11.73 -15.41
C GLU A 113 12.82 10.86 -14.76
N ASN A 114 12.22 11.30 -13.65
CA ASN A 114 11.07 10.64 -13.03
C ASN A 114 9.91 10.60 -14.03
N VAL A 115 9.54 11.75 -14.61
CA VAL A 115 8.47 11.85 -15.62
C VAL A 115 8.73 10.87 -16.78
N ALA A 116 9.89 10.93 -17.40
CA ALA A 116 10.22 10.09 -18.57
C ALA A 116 10.16 8.59 -18.23
N SER A 117 10.82 8.18 -17.14
CA SER A 117 10.86 6.77 -16.72
C SER A 117 9.48 6.25 -16.34
N THR A 118 8.71 7.05 -15.63
CA THR A 118 7.35 6.68 -15.18
C THR A 118 6.39 6.57 -16.37
N ALA A 119 6.45 7.49 -17.34
CA ALA A 119 5.63 7.42 -18.54
C ALA A 119 5.88 6.15 -19.37
N GLU A 120 7.15 5.74 -19.49
CA GLU A 120 7.49 4.50 -20.20
C GLU A 120 6.94 3.26 -19.48
N VAL A 121 7.06 3.20 -18.14
CA VAL A 121 6.50 2.09 -17.34
C VAL A 121 4.97 2.09 -17.40
N ALA A 122 4.34 3.25 -17.36
CA ALA A 122 2.89 3.38 -17.48
C ALA A 122 2.40 2.83 -18.83
N ALA A 123 3.08 3.19 -19.93
CA ALA A 123 2.74 2.69 -21.25
C ALA A 123 2.89 1.16 -21.36
N GLU A 124 3.98 0.57 -20.80
CA GLU A 124 4.20 -0.89 -20.77
C GLU A 124 3.10 -1.61 -19.98
N ALA A 125 2.73 -1.10 -18.79
CA ALA A 125 1.73 -1.72 -17.93
C ALA A 125 0.30 -1.59 -18.51
N HIS A 126 -0.05 -0.41 -19.04
CA HIS A 126 -1.35 -0.17 -19.66
C HIS A 126 -1.59 -1.06 -20.88
N ALA A 127 -0.55 -1.38 -21.67
CA ALA A 127 -0.67 -2.31 -22.78
C ALA A 127 -1.12 -3.73 -22.33
N LEU A 128 -0.95 -4.05 -21.04
CA LEU A 128 -1.39 -5.30 -20.41
C LEU A 128 -2.65 -5.13 -19.54
N GLY A 129 -3.23 -3.92 -19.50
CA GLY A 129 -4.41 -3.61 -18.68
C GLY A 129 -4.11 -3.50 -17.17
N VAL A 130 -2.84 -3.25 -16.81
CA VAL A 130 -2.39 -3.12 -15.41
C VAL A 130 -2.27 -1.65 -15.04
N ALA A 131 -2.84 -1.26 -13.88
CA ALA A 131 -2.80 0.10 -13.38
C ALA A 131 -1.43 0.45 -12.79
N VAL A 132 -1.04 1.73 -12.91
CA VAL A 132 0.24 2.25 -12.43
C VAL A 132 0.03 3.33 -11.38
N GLU A 133 0.73 3.16 -10.25
CA GLU A 133 0.94 4.17 -9.22
C GLU A 133 2.34 4.76 -9.37
N ALA A 134 2.50 6.04 -9.14
CA ALA A 134 3.80 6.68 -9.02
C ALA A 134 3.88 7.57 -7.78
N GLU A 135 5.07 8.08 -7.47
CA GLU A 135 5.31 8.98 -6.36
C GLU A 135 5.91 10.31 -6.86
N LEU A 136 5.35 11.41 -6.36
CA LEU A 136 5.89 12.75 -6.58
C LEU A 136 6.15 13.45 -5.24
N GLY A 137 7.43 13.78 -5.00
CA GLY A 137 7.91 14.22 -3.71
C GLY A 137 8.18 13.01 -2.81
N GLU A 138 9.42 12.86 -2.38
CA GLU A 138 9.82 11.72 -1.55
C GLU A 138 9.05 11.68 -0.23
N VAL A 139 8.34 10.58 0.02
CA VAL A 139 7.78 10.27 1.34
C VAL A 139 8.88 9.70 2.24
N GLY A 140 9.23 10.40 3.32
CA GLY A 140 10.38 10.10 4.18
C GLY A 140 10.47 8.68 4.74
N GLY A 141 11.69 8.23 5.09
CA GLY A 141 11.96 6.99 5.85
C GLY A 141 12.34 5.75 5.04
N LYS A 142 12.62 5.88 3.75
CA LYS A 142 13.36 4.87 2.98
C LYS A 142 14.86 5.13 3.14
N ASP A 143 15.71 4.11 3.08
CA ASP A 143 17.18 4.11 3.29
C ASP A 143 17.98 5.32 2.74
N GLY A 144 17.49 6.52 2.93
CA GLY A 144 18.07 7.76 2.44
C GLY A 144 17.47 8.99 3.11
N VAL A 145 18.19 10.08 3.00
CA VAL A 145 17.87 11.36 3.61
C VAL A 145 16.64 11.94 2.93
N HIS A 146 15.51 11.87 3.62
CA HIS A 146 14.34 12.65 3.22
C HIS A 146 14.43 14.02 3.88
N ALA A 147 14.38 15.06 3.07
CA ALA A 147 14.32 16.41 3.60
C ALA A 147 13.04 16.56 4.46
N PRO A 148 13.17 16.84 5.77
CA PRO A 148 12.00 17.09 6.60
C PRO A 148 11.20 18.25 6.01
N GLY A 149 9.89 18.04 5.81
CA GLY A 149 9.01 19.11 5.36
C GLY A 149 8.74 19.18 3.85
N VAL A 150 9.25 18.25 3.03
CA VAL A 150 8.83 18.14 1.63
C VAL A 150 7.31 17.95 1.56
N ARG A 151 6.68 18.67 0.65
CA ARG A 151 5.22 18.60 0.38
C ARG A 151 5.03 18.65 -1.12
N THR A 152 4.21 17.74 -1.64
CA THR A 152 3.83 17.72 -3.06
C THR A 152 3.06 18.99 -3.42
N ASP A 153 3.49 19.69 -4.48
CA ASP A 153 2.79 20.86 -4.98
C ASP A 153 1.65 20.44 -5.93
N PRO A 154 0.41 20.99 -5.79
CA PRO A 154 -0.72 20.60 -6.63
C PRO A 154 -0.56 20.90 -8.12
N ALA A 155 0.14 21.99 -8.50
CA ALA A 155 0.36 22.33 -9.90
C ALA A 155 1.36 21.36 -10.53
N GLU A 156 2.49 21.11 -9.85
CA GLU A 156 3.50 20.13 -10.27
C GLU A 156 2.89 18.74 -10.37
N ALA A 157 2.05 18.33 -9.41
CA ALA A 157 1.35 17.05 -9.44
C ALA A 157 0.41 16.92 -10.65
N THR A 158 -0.26 18.01 -11.03
CA THR A 158 -1.13 18.03 -12.22
C THR A 158 -0.33 17.83 -13.50
N GLU A 159 0.80 18.53 -13.64
CA GLU A 159 1.72 18.38 -14.77
C GLU A 159 2.30 16.96 -14.84
N PHE A 160 2.73 16.42 -13.69
CA PHE A 160 3.27 15.06 -13.59
C PHE A 160 2.27 14.00 -14.03
N VAL A 161 1.04 14.04 -13.50
CA VAL A 161 -0.02 13.08 -13.88
C VAL A 161 -0.37 13.19 -15.37
N ALA A 162 -0.45 14.40 -15.90
CA ALA A 162 -0.74 14.62 -17.31
C ALA A 162 0.39 14.09 -18.24
N ALA A 163 1.65 14.22 -17.81
CA ALA A 163 2.81 13.78 -18.59
C ALA A 163 3.06 12.26 -18.50
N THR A 164 2.76 11.64 -17.36
CA THR A 164 3.05 10.22 -17.11
C THR A 164 1.88 9.30 -17.42
N GLY A 165 0.65 9.80 -17.29
CA GLY A 165 -0.56 9.02 -17.50
C GLY A 165 -0.83 7.98 -16.40
N VAL A 166 -0.27 8.13 -15.20
CA VAL A 166 -0.47 7.19 -14.08
C VAL A 166 -1.92 7.19 -13.57
N ASP A 167 -2.35 6.08 -12.98
CA ASP A 167 -3.71 5.84 -12.51
C ASP A 167 -3.93 6.29 -11.05
N SER A 168 -2.87 6.46 -10.27
CA SER A 168 -2.89 6.98 -8.91
C SER A 168 -1.55 7.62 -8.56
N LEU A 169 -1.57 8.57 -7.60
CA LEU A 169 -0.38 9.31 -7.21
C LEU A 169 -0.16 9.28 -5.70
N ALA A 170 1.00 8.77 -5.29
CA ALA A 170 1.49 8.89 -3.93
C ALA A 170 2.08 10.29 -3.73
N VAL A 171 1.68 10.94 -2.62
CA VAL A 171 1.97 12.35 -2.35
C VAL A 171 2.56 12.55 -0.96
N ALA A 172 3.52 13.46 -0.86
CA ALA A 172 4.14 13.85 0.39
C ALA A 172 3.27 14.92 1.09
N VAL A 173 2.63 14.53 2.20
CA VAL A 173 1.70 15.37 2.97
C VAL A 173 1.98 15.39 4.47
N GLY A 174 3.11 14.83 4.92
CA GLY A 174 3.53 14.85 6.33
C GLY A 174 3.77 13.51 7.00
N SER A 175 3.35 12.41 6.38
CA SER A 175 3.71 11.07 6.83
C SER A 175 5.16 10.71 6.49
N SER A 176 5.70 9.70 7.19
CA SER A 176 7.01 9.14 6.90
C SER A 176 6.97 7.61 7.06
N HIS A 177 7.78 6.91 6.26
CA HIS A 177 7.93 5.46 6.38
C HIS A 177 8.61 5.06 7.69
N ALA A 178 8.47 3.80 8.09
CA ALA A 178 9.12 3.18 9.24
C ALA A 178 8.87 3.85 10.60
N MET A 179 7.86 4.71 10.72
CA MET A 179 7.46 5.25 12.02
C MET A 179 6.91 4.14 12.91
N THR A 180 7.45 4.04 14.13
CA THR A 180 7.02 3.09 15.16
C THR A 180 6.02 3.69 16.13
N GLU A 181 5.96 5.04 16.20
CA GLU A 181 5.00 5.78 17.01
C GLU A 181 3.98 6.47 16.10
N ARG A 182 2.73 6.53 16.56
CA ARG A 182 1.61 7.12 15.81
C ARG A 182 1.44 8.60 16.15
N THR A 183 2.40 9.40 15.70
CA THR A 183 2.50 10.85 16.00
C THR A 183 2.56 11.72 14.75
N ALA A 184 2.45 11.13 13.55
CA ALA A 184 2.52 11.89 12.31
C ALA A 184 1.32 12.85 12.19
N ASP A 185 1.62 14.10 11.84
CA ASP A 185 0.63 15.11 11.51
C ASP A 185 0.55 15.27 9.99
N LEU A 186 -0.67 15.29 9.46
CA LEU A 186 -0.91 15.39 8.03
C LEU A 186 -1.47 16.78 7.67
N ASP A 187 -0.97 17.34 6.59
CA ASP A 187 -1.45 18.58 6.00
C ASP A 187 -2.78 18.33 5.25
N LEU A 188 -3.89 18.41 5.99
CA LEU A 188 -5.23 18.15 5.46
C LEU A 188 -5.66 19.18 4.40
N GLU A 189 -5.19 20.43 4.51
CA GLU A 189 -5.46 21.46 3.51
C GLU A 189 -4.75 21.14 2.19
N ARG A 190 -3.52 20.66 2.27
CA ARG A 190 -2.74 20.19 1.12
C ARG A 190 -3.42 18.99 0.44
N ILE A 191 -3.89 18.02 1.23
CA ILE A 191 -4.65 16.87 0.72
C ILE A 191 -5.89 17.34 -0.05
N ALA A 192 -6.66 18.27 0.51
CA ALA A 192 -7.84 18.80 -0.14
C ALA A 192 -7.50 19.57 -1.45
N ALA A 193 -6.41 20.34 -1.45
CA ALA A 193 -5.93 21.05 -2.64
C ALA A 193 -5.49 20.07 -3.75
N LEU A 194 -4.72 19.03 -3.41
CA LEU A 194 -4.31 17.98 -4.34
C LEU A 194 -5.54 17.22 -4.89
N ARG A 195 -6.50 16.89 -4.02
CA ARG A 195 -7.75 16.22 -4.44
C ARG A 195 -8.56 17.04 -5.41
N ALA A 196 -8.58 18.37 -5.24
CA ALA A 196 -9.29 19.29 -6.14
C ALA A 196 -8.57 19.47 -7.49
N ALA A 197 -7.24 19.44 -7.51
CA ALA A 197 -6.42 19.61 -8.70
C ALA A 197 -6.33 18.34 -9.57
N LEU A 198 -6.35 17.14 -8.94
CA LEU A 198 -6.06 15.89 -9.62
C LEU A 198 -7.31 15.08 -9.97
N THR A 199 -7.28 14.47 -11.15
CA THR A 199 -8.32 13.53 -11.61
C THR A 199 -8.09 12.12 -11.09
N VAL A 200 -6.85 11.76 -10.74
CA VAL A 200 -6.47 10.44 -10.21
C VAL A 200 -6.61 10.35 -8.70
N PRO A 201 -6.82 9.14 -8.14
CA PRO A 201 -6.80 8.90 -6.69
C PRO A 201 -5.48 9.26 -6.04
N LEU A 202 -5.53 9.81 -4.82
CA LEU A 202 -4.38 10.09 -3.97
C LEU A 202 -4.02 8.88 -3.12
N VAL A 203 -2.73 8.62 -2.94
CA VAL A 203 -2.21 7.54 -2.12
C VAL A 203 -1.40 8.10 -0.94
N LEU A 204 -1.67 7.60 0.26
CA LEU A 204 -0.96 7.94 1.48
C LEU A 204 0.03 6.82 1.83
N HIS A 205 1.32 7.12 1.75
CA HIS A 205 2.39 6.26 2.26
C HIS A 205 2.76 6.65 3.69
N GLY A 206 3.48 5.77 4.40
CA GLY A 206 3.91 6.03 5.78
C GLY A 206 2.77 6.09 6.80
N SER A 207 1.61 5.53 6.50
CA SER A 207 0.41 5.63 7.34
C SER A 207 0.50 4.90 8.68
N SER A 208 1.47 3.98 8.86
CA SER A 208 1.67 3.28 10.14
C SER A 208 1.95 4.23 11.31
N GLY A 209 2.55 5.39 11.04
CA GLY A 209 2.82 6.45 12.01
C GLY A 209 1.66 7.44 12.22
N VAL A 210 0.53 7.27 11.53
CA VAL A 210 -0.59 8.23 11.58
C VAL A 210 -1.65 7.77 12.59
N PRO A 211 -2.12 8.65 13.51
CA PRO A 211 -3.22 8.34 14.42
C PRO A 211 -4.53 8.02 13.67
N ASP A 212 -5.41 7.20 14.26
CA ASP A 212 -6.68 6.78 13.65
C ASP A 212 -7.57 7.97 13.25
N SER A 213 -7.71 8.95 14.14
CA SER A 213 -8.49 10.16 13.86
C SER A 213 -7.94 10.95 12.69
N THR A 214 -6.62 11.02 12.56
CA THR A 214 -5.93 11.69 11.45
C THR A 214 -6.06 10.92 10.15
N LEU A 215 -6.01 9.56 10.19
CA LEU A 215 -6.31 8.73 9.01
C LEU A 215 -7.74 8.96 8.50
N THR A 216 -8.72 8.95 9.40
CA THR A 216 -10.12 9.25 9.08
C THR A 216 -10.26 10.66 8.47
N ALA A 217 -9.60 11.66 9.05
CA ALA A 217 -9.61 13.02 8.53
C ALA A 217 -8.95 13.14 7.14
N ALA A 218 -7.83 12.42 6.92
CA ALA A 218 -7.14 12.39 5.62
C ALA A 218 -8.01 11.77 4.51
N VAL A 219 -8.74 10.69 4.83
CA VAL A 219 -9.69 10.09 3.88
C VAL A 219 -10.82 11.07 3.54
N ARG A 220 -11.38 11.75 4.54
CA ARG A 220 -12.39 12.81 4.33
C ARG A 220 -11.87 13.97 3.50
N ALA A 221 -10.60 14.34 3.67
CA ALA A 221 -9.94 15.39 2.90
C ALA A 221 -9.63 14.98 1.44
N GLY A 222 -9.61 13.65 1.13
CA GLY A 222 -9.47 13.16 -0.24
C GLY A 222 -8.44 12.06 -0.47
N MET A 223 -7.75 11.58 0.58
CA MET A 223 -6.91 10.38 0.43
C MET A 223 -7.77 9.18 0.08
N THR A 224 -7.31 8.38 -0.88
CA THR A 224 -8.07 7.24 -1.39
C THR A 224 -7.43 5.90 -1.04
N LYS A 225 -6.14 5.68 -1.35
CA LYS A 225 -5.41 4.46 -0.98
C LYS A 225 -4.56 4.75 0.26
N ILE A 226 -4.57 3.85 1.24
CA ILE A 226 -3.87 4.01 2.52
C ILE A 226 -2.95 2.82 2.72
N ASN A 227 -1.62 3.06 2.64
CA ASN A 227 -0.61 2.01 2.79
C ASN A 227 -0.22 1.82 4.26
N ILE A 228 -0.44 0.63 4.81
CA ILE A 228 -0.11 0.29 6.20
C ILE A 228 0.75 -0.97 6.24
N ALA A 229 1.94 -0.89 6.82
CA ALA A 229 2.89 -2.01 6.93
C ALA A 229 3.41 -2.18 8.38
N THR A 230 4.24 -1.27 8.86
CA THR A 230 4.94 -1.38 10.16
C THR A 230 3.98 -1.62 11.32
N HIS A 231 2.81 -0.98 11.31
CA HIS A 231 1.81 -1.17 12.36
C HIS A 231 1.30 -2.62 12.44
N LEU A 232 1.09 -3.29 11.30
CA LEU A 232 0.69 -4.70 11.26
C LEU A 232 1.84 -5.64 11.61
N ASN A 233 3.09 -5.27 11.29
CA ASN A 233 4.25 -6.01 11.77
C ASN A 233 4.35 -5.98 13.30
N HIS A 234 3.99 -4.88 13.96
CA HIS A 234 3.87 -4.83 15.42
C HIS A 234 2.79 -5.78 15.92
N ALA A 235 1.58 -5.75 15.36
CA ALA A 235 0.50 -6.65 15.77
C ALA A 235 0.90 -8.12 15.70
N LEU A 236 1.53 -8.56 14.59
CA LEU A 236 2.03 -9.92 14.43
C LEU A 236 3.12 -10.24 15.45
N THR A 237 4.13 -9.37 15.56
CA THR A 237 5.32 -9.64 16.36
C THR A 237 5.00 -9.68 17.85
N ASP A 238 4.13 -8.78 18.33
CA ASP A 238 3.77 -8.72 19.74
C ASP A 238 2.90 -9.92 20.15
N ALA A 239 1.98 -10.36 19.29
CA ALA A 239 1.21 -11.58 19.53
C ALA A 239 2.09 -12.84 19.55
N VAL A 240 3.06 -12.95 18.62
CA VAL A 240 4.04 -14.04 18.61
C VAL A 240 4.89 -14.02 19.89
N ARG A 241 5.39 -12.85 20.32
CA ARG A 241 6.18 -12.72 21.56
C ARG A 241 5.37 -13.13 22.79
N ALA A 242 4.13 -12.66 22.90
CA ALA A 242 3.24 -13.03 24.01
C ALA A 242 3.01 -14.55 24.03
N TYR A 243 2.67 -15.14 22.89
CA TYR A 243 2.47 -16.59 22.80
C TYR A 243 3.70 -17.39 23.24
N LEU A 244 4.89 -17.02 22.75
CA LEU A 244 6.15 -17.70 23.10
C LEU A 244 6.50 -17.52 24.58
N ALA A 245 6.20 -16.37 25.19
CA ALA A 245 6.40 -16.13 26.61
C ALA A 245 5.48 -17.03 27.47
N ASP A 246 4.22 -17.19 27.07
CA ASP A 246 3.24 -18.01 27.78
C ASP A 246 3.45 -19.51 27.55
N HIS A 247 4.12 -19.90 26.48
CA HIS A 247 4.34 -21.30 26.07
C HIS A 247 5.83 -21.59 25.78
N PRO A 248 6.72 -21.51 26.78
CA PRO A 248 8.17 -21.58 26.56
C PRO A 248 8.67 -22.92 25.98
N GLY A 249 7.87 -23.99 26.05
CA GLY A 249 8.17 -25.28 25.46
C GLY A 249 7.65 -25.50 24.03
N VAL A 250 7.00 -24.48 23.43
CA VAL A 250 6.45 -24.64 22.09
C VAL A 250 7.57 -24.64 21.04
N VAL A 251 7.48 -25.58 20.09
CA VAL A 251 8.40 -25.69 18.94
C VAL A 251 7.69 -25.66 17.59
N ASP A 252 6.37 -25.87 17.57
CA ASP A 252 5.57 -25.88 16.36
C ASP A 252 5.24 -24.43 15.92
N PRO A 253 5.80 -23.95 14.77
CA PRO A 253 5.59 -22.58 14.33
C PRO A 253 4.13 -22.26 14.01
N ARG A 254 3.32 -23.25 13.62
CA ARG A 254 1.90 -23.05 13.34
C ARG A 254 1.13 -22.48 14.53
N LYS A 255 1.59 -22.74 15.76
CA LYS A 255 0.94 -22.26 16.99
C LYS A 255 1.17 -20.77 17.21
N TYR A 256 2.43 -20.33 17.23
CA TYR A 256 2.74 -18.92 17.48
C TYR A 256 2.52 -18.03 16.25
N LEU A 257 2.74 -18.54 15.03
CA LEU A 257 2.39 -17.80 13.82
C LEU A 257 0.87 -17.72 13.65
N GLY A 258 0.12 -18.76 14.08
CA GLY A 258 -1.35 -18.71 14.13
C GLY A 258 -1.86 -17.58 15.03
N ALA A 259 -1.31 -17.45 16.24
CA ALA A 259 -1.66 -16.32 17.14
C ALA A 259 -1.32 -14.96 16.51
N GLY A 260 -0.16 -14.86 15.85
CA GLY A 260 0.21 -13.65 15.09
C GLY A 260 -0.75 -13.32 13.95
N ARG A 261 -1.16 -14.34 13.18
CA ARG A 261 -2.13 -14.19 12.08
C ARG A 261 -3.49 -13.72 12.59
N GLU A 262 -4.00 -14.29 13.67
CA GLU A 262 -5.26 -13.86 14.29
C GLU A 262 -5.20 -12.39 14.72
N ALA A 263 -4.13 -11.97 15.41
CA ALA A 263 -3.95 -10.59 15.84
C ALA A 263 -3.89 -9.61 14.65
N VAL A 264 -3.23 -10.01 13.56
CA VAL A 264 -3.22 -9.20 12.33
C VAL A 264 -4.61 -9.13 11.70
N THR A 265 -5.37 -10.23 11.67
CA THR A 265 -6.74 -10.25 11.15
C THR A 265 -7.64 -9.26 11.91
N ASP A 266 -7.60 -9.30 13.24
CA ASP A 266 -8.39 -8.41 14.10
C ASP A 266 -8.02 -6.95 13.89
N GLU A 267 -6.73 -6.64 13.82
CA GLU A 267 -6.25 -5.28 13.61
C GLU A 267 -6.60 -4.75 12.21
N VAL A 268 -6.55 -5.59 11.19
CA VAL A 268 -6.99 -5.23 9.83
C VAL A 268 -8.49 -4.91 9.82
N MET A 269 -9.34 -5.73 10.45
CA MET A 269 -10.78 -5.43 10.55
C MET A 269 -11.03 -4.09 11.24
N ARG A 270 -10.28 -3.80 12.31
CA ARG A 270 -10.35 -2.50 13.00
C ARG A 270 -9.95 -1.34 12.09
N LEU A 271 -8.81 -1.46 11.40
CA LEU A 271 -8.31 -0.44 10.48
C LEU A 271 -9.25 -0.19 9.30
N LEU A 272 -9.86 -1.23 8.76
CA LEU A 272 -10.88 -1.09 7.71
C LEU A 272 -12.07 -0.23 8.17
N THR A 273 -12.43 -0.29 9.46
CA THR A 273 -13.44 0.59 10.04
C THR A 273 -12.93 2.04 10.17
N VAL A 274 -11.68 2.23 10.58
CA VAL A 274 -11.08 3.58 10.74
C VAL A 274 -11.02 4.35 9.43
N ILE A 275 -10.65 3.68 8.33
CA ILE A 275 -10.54 4.33 7.02
C ILE A 275 -11.86 4.37 6.23
N ASP A 276 -12.93 3.80 6.79
CA ASP A 276 -14.27 3.89 6.21
C ASP A 276 -14.98 5.19 6.63
N ALA A 277 -14.34 6.28 6.57
CA ALA A 277 -14.58 7.63 7.08
C ALA A 277 -16.00 8.24 6.85
N VAL A 278 -17.03 7.40 6.71
CA VAL A 278 -18.44 7.78 6.46
C VAL A 278 -19.18 8.02 7.76
#